data_b7c21008b18662980979b619dab5fb8b
#
_entry.id   b7c21008b18662980979b619dab5fb8b
#
_cell.length_a   1.000
_cell.length_b   1.000
_cell.length_c   1.000
_cell.angle_alpha   90.00
_cell.angle_beta   90.00
_cell.angle_gamma   90.00
#
_symmetry.space_group_name_H-M   'P 1'
#
loop_
_entity.id
_entity.type
_entity.pdbx_description
1 polymer ?
#
loop_
_entity_poly.entity_id
_entity_poly.type
_entity_poly.pdbx_seq_one_letter_code
_entity_poly.pdbx_strand_id
1 'polypeptide(L)'
;VIPEATSDKIAKFIRALPAQALTVSHWTRVEFSALLGREVRGGGLNAEAARRADARFEVMLDESFAILLPNAGDFDLARKYLGNPATGLGAGAALHLAIGKNRRAKAIYSLDRTLLEAGKLLGLPVRAGIRIAG
;
A
#
# COMPACT_ATOMS: atom_id res chain seq x y z
N VAL A 1 -12.51 -9.78 -12.08
CA VAL A 1 -13.69 -8.95 -11.91
C VAL A 1 -14.25 -9.10 -10.50
N ILE A 2 -14.53 -8.02 -9.87
CA ILE A 2 -15.08 -8.00 -8.53
C ILE A 2 -16.43 -7.33 -8.63
N PRO A 3 -17.53 -8.08 -8.50
CA PRO A 3 -18.85 -7.57 -8.90
C PRO A 3 -19.66 -6.87 -7.82
N GLU A 4 -19.19 -6.79 -6.59
CA GLU A 4 -19.95 -6.20 -5.52
C GLU A 4 -19.79 -4.69 -5.46
N ALA A 5 -20.71 -4.00 -4.77
CA ALA A 5 -20.65 -2.55 -4.61
C ALA A 5 -19.34 -2.09 -4.00
N THR A 6 -18.80 -2.85 -3.05
CA THR A 6 -17.54 -2.52 -2.42
C THR A 6 -16.34 -2.74 -3.33
N SER A 7 -16.55 -3.43 -4.43
CA SER A 7 -15.47 -3.66 -5.40
C SER A 7 -15.02 -2.36 -6.04
N ASP A 8 -15.82 -1.30 -5.98
CA ASP A 8 -15.37 0.00 -6.48
C ASP A 8 -14.14 0.50 -5.76
N LYS A 9 -14.09 0.35 -4.44
CA LYS A 9 -12.91 0.76 -3.67
C LYS A 9 -11.69 -0.06 -4.05
N ILE A 10 -11.89 -1.37 -4.19
CA ILE A 10 -10.81 -2.27 -4.57
C ILE A 10 -10.33 -1.97 -5.99
N ALA A 11 -11.26 -1.80 -6.91
CA ALA A 11 -10.93 -1.48 -8.29
C ALA A 11 -10.22 -0.14 -8.40
N LYS A 12 -10.66 0.85 -7.62
CA LYS A 12 -9.99 2.15 -7.60
C LYS A 12 -8.58 2.05 -7.05
N PHE A 13 -8.38 1.25 -6.01
CA PHE A 13 -7.04 1.02 -5.48
C PHE A 13 -6.12 0.45 -6.55
N ILE A 14 -6.58 -0.60 -7.23
CA ILE A 14 -5.78 -1.25 -8.27
C ILE A 14 -5.49 -0.29 -9.42
N ARG A 15 -6.49 0.46 -9.87
CA ARG A 15 -6.32 1.42 -10.96
C ARG A 15 -5.45 2.61 -10.56
N ALA A 16 -5.37 2.88 -9.25
CA ALA A 16 -4.52 3.94 -8.76
C ALA A 16 -3.05 3.61 -8.83
N LEU A 17 -2.72 2.34 -8.92
CA LEU A 17 -1.34 1.93 -9.01
C LEU A 17 -0.80 2.31 -10.39
N PRO A 18 0.22 3.16 -10.45
CA PRO A 18 0.69 3.65 -11.75
C PRO A 18 1.32 2.54 -12.54
N ALA A 19 0.98 2.49 -13.81
CA ALA A 19 1.46 1.42 -14.68
C ALA A 19 2.96 1.42 -14.88
N GLN A 20 3.61 2.54 -14.70
CA GLN A 20 5.05 2.59 -14.90
C GLN A 20 5.85 2.59 -13.62
N ALA A 21 5.28 3.03 -12.55
CA ALA A 21 6.05 3.14 -11.34
C ALA A 21 6.01 1.87 -10.55
N LEU A 22 5.94 0.80 -11.19
CA LEU A 22 5.41 -0.40 -10.65
C LEU A 22 6.33 -1.07 -9.67
N THR A 23 6.83 -0.31 -8.72
CA THR A 23 7.51 -0.89 -7.60
C THR A 23 6.56 -0.79 -6.41
N VAL A 24 6.21 -1.94 -5.89
CA VAL A 24 5.44 -2.02 -4.66
C VAL A 24 6.26 -2.79 -3.66
N SER A 25 6.10 -2.48 -2.39
CA SER A 25 6.70 -3.28 -1.34
C SER A 25 5.70 -4.33 -0.89
N HIS A 26 6.17 -5.31 -0.13
CA HIS A 26 5.26 -6.27 0.47
C HIS A 26 4.24 -5.61 1.38
N TRP A 27 4.52 -4.39 1.87
CA TRP A 27 3.56 -3.62 2.65
C TRP A 27 2.27 -3.36 1.87
N THR A 28 2.38 -3.07 0.57
CA THR A 28 1.20 -2.87 -0.28
C THR A 28 0.31 -4.12 -0.29
N ARG A 29 0.93 -5.30 -0.30
CA ARG A 29 0.18 -6.55 -0.24
C ARG A 29 -0.57 -6.69 1.07
N VAL A 30 0.07 -6.33 2.17
CA VAL A 30 -0.56 -6.36 3.48
C VAL A 30 -1.72 -5.37 3.53
N GLU A 31 -1.54 -4.18 2.98
CA GLU A 31 -2.61 -3.18 2.94
C GLU A 31 -3.82 -3.68 2.15
N PHE A 32 -3.58 -4.32 1.02
CA PHE A 32 -4.68 -4.84 0.22
C PHE A 32 -5.44 -5.93 0.98
N SER A 33 -4.70 -6.83 1.63
CA SER A 33 -5.34 -7.86 2.47
C SER A 33 -6.15 -7.24 3.61
N ALA A 34 -5.64 -6.16 4.21
CA ALA A 34 -6.38 -5.48 5.27
C ALA A 34 -7.66 -4.83 4.74
N LEU A 35 -7.61 -4.27 3.53
CA LEU A 35 -8.80 -3.70 2.89
C LEU A 35 -9.85 -4.79 2.67
N LEU A 36 -9.44 -5.94 2.14
CA LEU A 36 -10.36 -7.05 1.93
C LEU A 36 -10.98 -7.51 3.24
N GLY A 37 -10.17 -7.61 4.29
CA GLY A 37 -10.67 -8.01 5.61
C GLY A 37 -11.72 -7.04 6.14
N ARG A 38 -11.50 -5.74 5.97
CA ARG A 38 -12.49 -4.74 6.39
C ARG A 38 -13.79 -4.86 5.60
N GLU A 39 -13.68 -5.12 4.30
CA GLU A 39 -14.89 -5.27 3.47
C GLU A 39 -15.68 -6.51 3.82
N VAL A 40 -15.01 -7.60 4.18
CA VAL A 40 -15.68 -8.82 4.64
C VAL A 40 -16.38 -8.56 5.98
N ARG A 41 -15.69 -7.93 6.93
CA ARG A 41 -16.28 -7.65 8.24
C ARG A 41 -17.44 -6.66 8.15
N GLY A 42 -17.37 -5.73 7.20
CA GLY A 42 -18.43 -4.75 6.99
C GLY A 42 -19.60 -5.27 6.19
N GLY A 43 -19.56 -6.51 5.72
CA GLY A 43 -20.65 -7.12 4.96
C GLY A 43 -20.69 -6.74 3.50
N GLY A 44 -19.70 -5.99 3.02
CA GLY A 44 -19.69 -5.55 1.63
C GLY A 44 -19.08 -6.55 0.66
N LEU A 45 -18.43 -7.59 1.20
CA LEU A 45 -17.78 -8.59 0.38
C LEU A 45 -17.80 -9.90 1.15
N ASN A 46 -18.12 -11.02 0.50
CA ASN A 46 -18.06 -12.30 1.20
C ASN A 46 -16.64 -12.85 1.13
N ALA A 47 -16.36 -13.84 1.99
CA ALA A 47 -15.01 -14.38 2.13
C ALA A 47 -14.50 -15.01 0.83
N GLU A 48 -15.39 -15.64 0.08
CA GLU A 48 -15.01 -16.27 -1.18
C GLU A 48 -14.57 -15.21 -2.21
N ALA A 49 -15.35 -14.14 -2.33
CA ALA A 49 -15.01 -13.05 -3.25
C ALA A 49 -13.71 -12.37 -2.82
N ALA A 50 -13.47 -12.24 -1.52
CA ALA A 50 -12.23 -11.66 -1.01
C ALA A 50 -11.02 -12.52 -1.39
N ARG A 51 -11.15 -13.84 -1.27
CA ARG A 51 -10.06 -14.73 -1.67
C ARG A 51 -9.76 -14.63 -3.15
N ARG A 52 -10.82 -14.54 -3.98
CA ARG A 52 -10.61 -14.37 -5.42
C ARG A 52 -9.95 -13.06 -5.76
N ALA A 53 -10.35 -11.98 -5.08
CA ALA A 53 -9.75 -10.66 -5.30
C ALA A 53 -8.27 -10.68 -4.93
N ASP A 54 -7.93 -11.30 -3.80
CA ASP A 54 -6.54 -11.38 -3.37
C ASP A 54 -5.69 -12.18 -4.35
N ALA A 55 -6.21 -13.31 -4.83
CA ALA A 55 -5.50 -14.12 -5.80
C ALA A 55 -5.25 -13.36 -7.10
N ARG A 56 -6.23 -12.60 -7.58
CA ARG A 56 -6.06 -11.80 -8.78
C ARG A 56 -5.05 -10.68 -8.58
N PHE A 57 -5.04 -10.07 -7.40
CA PHE A 57 -4.08 -9.03 -7.08
C PHE A 57 -2.65 -9.59 -7.10
N GLU A 58 -2.44 -10.77 -6.52
CA GLU A 58 -1.13 -11.42 -6.53
C GLU A 58 -0.67 -11.73 -7.96
N VAL A 59 -1.57 -12.21 -8.80
CA VAL A 59 -1.24 -12.48 -10.21
C VAL A 59 -0.86 -11.19 -10.92
N MET A 60 -1.63 -10.13 -10.70
CA MET A 60 -1.35 -8.84 -11.30
C MET A 60 0.01 -8.30 -10.88
N LEU A 61 0.37 -8.45 -9.61
CA LEU A 61 1.67 -8.01 -9.13
C LEU A 61 2.79 -8.80 -9.78
N ASP A 62 2.63 -10.12 -9.92
CA ASP A 62 3.63 -10.95 -10.57
C ASP A 62 3.85 -10.58 -12.02
N GLU A 63 2.78 -10.21 -12.72
CA GLU A 63 2.85 -9.93 -14.15
C GLU A 63 3.23 -8.49 -14.47
N SER A 64 2.87 -7.56 -13.61
CA SER A 64 2.92 -6.15 -13.97
C SER A 64 3.84 -5.32 -13.09
N PHE A 65 4.21 -5.81 -11.90
CA PHE A 65 4.93 -5.00 -10.93
C PHE A 65 6.17 -5.71 -10.42
N ALA A 66 7.21 -4.93 -10.16
CA ALA A 66 8.35 -5.42 -9.40
C ALA A 66 8.08 -5.19 -7.92
N ILE A 67 8.13 -6.25 -7.13
CA ILE A 67 8.01 -6.14 -5.69
C ILE A 67 9.40 -5.88 -5.12
N LEU A 68 9.52 -4.80 -4.37
CA LEU A 68 10.79 -4.42 -3.78
C LEU A 68 11.00 -5.16 -2.48
N LEU A 69 12.14 -5.85 -2.40
CA LEU A 69 12.56 -6.48 -1.15
C LEU A 69 13.39 -5.49 -0.36
N PRO A 70 13.18 -5.40 0.95
CA PRO A 70 13.96 -4.48 1.77
C PRO A 70 15.42 -4.91 1.84
N ASN A 71 16.30 -3.94 1.94
CA ASN A 71 17.71 -4.16 2.19
C ASN A 71 18.13 -3.49 3.50
N ALA A 72 19.40 -3.64 3.87
CA ALA A 72 19.89 -3.09 5.14
C ALA A 72 19.65 -1.60 5.26
N GLY A 73 19.85 -0.85 4.17
CA GLY A 73 19.61 0.60 4.18
C GLY A 73 18.16 0.95 4.44
N ASP A 74 17.23 0.13 3.96
CA ASP A 74 15.82 0.35 4.21
C ASP A 74 15.49 0.17 5.69
N PHE A 75 16.04 -0.87 6.31
CA PHE A 75 15.84 -1.08 7.74
C PHE A 75 16.46 0.05 8.56
N ASP A 76 17.64 0.51 8.18
CA ASP A 76 18.28 1.62 8.87
C ASP A 76 17.43 2.88 8.82
N LEU A 77 16.89 3.21 7.66
CA LEU A 77 16.06 4.40 7.50
C LEU A 77 14.73 4.24 8.25
N ALA A 78 14.14 3.04 8.20
CA ALA A 78 12.91 2.78 8.94
C ALA A 78 13.12 2.98 10.45
N ARG A 79 14.25 2.55 10.96
CA ARG A 79 14.59 2.77 12.38
C ARG A 79 14.67 4.27 12.70
N LYS A 80 15.24 5.06 11.80
CA LYS A 80 15.27 6.52 11.98
C LYS A 80 13.87 7.11 12.04
N TYR A 81 13.00 6.67 11.13
CA TYR A 81 11.63 7.16 11.13
C TYR A 81 10.90 6.79 12.42
N LEU A 82 11.11 5.56 12.89
CA LEU A 82 10.51 5.11 14.14
C LEU A 82 11.04 5.86 15.35
N GLY A 83 12.28 6.35 15.27
CA GLY A 83 12.87 7.16 16.32
C GLY A 83 12.30 8.56 16.44
N ASN A 84 11.48 8.97 15.50
CA ASN A 84 10.78 10.27 15.55
C ASN A 84 9.36 10.06 16.05
N PRO A 85 9.07 10.36 17.33
CA PRO A 85 7.74 10.08 17.87
C PRO A 85 6.61 10.86 17.19
N ALA A 86 6.94 11.97 16.53
CA ALA A 86 5.92 12.76 15.86
C ALA A 86 5.28 12.03 14.67
N THR A 87 5.94 10.99 14.15
CA THR A 87 5.40 10.26 13.01
C THR A 87 4.24 9.33 13.39
N GLY A 88 4.26 8.79 14.60
CA GLY A 88 3.27 7.79 15.01
C GLY A 88 3.34 6.48 14.25
N LEU A 89 4.44 6.23 13.54
CA LEU A 89 4.54 5.07 12.65
C LEU A 89 4.72 3.77 13.39
N GLY A 90 4.10 2.70 12.85
CA GLY A 90 4.46 1.33 13.19
C GLY A 90 5.56 0.82 12.28
N ALA A 91 6.06 -0.37 12.58
CA ALA A 91 7.25 -0.91 11.90
C ALA A 91 7.05 -1.12 10.40
N GLY A 92 5.94 -1.75 10.02
CA GLY A 92 5.68 -2.02 8.60
C GLY A 92 5.54 -0.77 7.77
N ALA A 93 4.81 0.21 8.28
CA ALA A 93 4.61 1.47 7.59
C ALA A 93 5.91 2.26 7.46
N ALA A 94 6.73 2.25 8.50
CA ALA A 94 8.04 2.90 8.46
C ALA A 94 8.93 2.27 7.39
N LEU A 95 8.90 0.95 7.29
CA LEU A 95 9.69 0.24 6.29
C LEU A 95 9.21 0.56 4.87
N HIS A 96 7.89 0.62 4.67
CA HIS A 96 7.33 0.98 3.38
C HIS A 96 7.79 2.38 2.94
N LEU A 97 7.72 3.34 3.84
CA LEU A 97 8.20 4.69 3.55
C LEU A 97 9.70 4.71 3.26
N ALA A 98 10.48 3.94 4.02
CA ALA A 98 11.92 3.86 3.84
C ALA A 98 12.27 3.29 2.46
N ILE A 99 11.60 2.24 2.05
CA ILE A 99 11.81 1.64 0.73
C ILE A 99 11.51 2.68 -0.36
N GLY A 100 10.37 3.35 -0.25
CA GLY A 100 9.99 4.36 -1.22
C GLY A 100 11.01 5.49 -1.31
N LYS A 101 11.50 5.94 -0.17
CA LYS A 101 12.50 7.01 -0.13
C LYS A 101 13.80 6.57 -0.77
N ASN A 102 14.30 5.40 -0.39
CA ASN A 102 15.58 4.91 -0.88
C ASN A 102 15.56 4.58 -2.36
N ARG A 103 14.40 4.21 -2.90
CA ARG A 103 14.24 3.95 -4.33
C ARG A 103 13.86 5.20 -5.11
N ARG A 104 13.77 6.35 -4.44
CA ARG A 104 13.38 7.63 -5.07
C ARG A 104 12.06 7.53 -5.79
N ALA A 105 11.10 6.88 -5.14
CA ALA A 105 9.77 6.71 -5.71
C ALA A 105 9.14 8.07 -5.98
N LYS A 106 8.46 8.20 -7.12
CA LYS A 106 7.74 9.43 -7.47
C LYS A 106 6.45 9.55 -6.67
N ALA A 107 5.90 8.44 -6.23
CA ALA A 107 4.73 8.42 -5.38
C ALA A 107 4.76 7.16 -4.52
N ILE A 108 4.33 7.29 -3.28
CA ILE A 108 4.23 6.18 -2.33
C ILE A 108 2.76 6.08 -1.96
N TYR A 109 2.12 5.00 -2.40
CA TYR A 109 0.70 4.82 -2.17
C TYR A 109 0.44 4.04 -0.89
N SER A 110 -0.58 4.44 -0.17
CA SER A 110 -0.99 3.74 1.05
C SER A 110 -2.46 4.01 1.34
N LEU A 111 -3.08 3.09 2.06
CA LEU A 111 -4.43 3.25 2.60
C LEU A 111 -4.38 3.63 4.08
N ASP A 112 -3.20 3.66 4.66
CA ASP A 112 -2.99 3.91 6.08
C ASP A 112 -2.86 5.40 6.32
N ARG A 113 -3.84 5.97 7.03
CA ARG A 113 -3.85 7.41 7.31
C ARG A 113 -2.61 7.85 8.10
N THR A 114 -2.19 7.06 9.08
CA THR A 114 -1.02 7.41 9.88
C THR A 114 0.23 7.45 9.01
N LEU A 115 0.37 6.49 8.09
CA LEU A 115 1.48 6.49 7.14
C LEU A 115 1.43 7.73 6.25
N LEU A 116 0.27 8.07 5.74
CA LEU A 116 0.13 9.24 4.86
C LEU A 116 0.49 10.53 5.59
N GLU A 117 0.04 10.68 6.83
CA GLU A 117 0.37 11.85 7.62
C GLU A 117 1.85 11.91 7.94
N ALA A 118 2.43 10.78 8.33
CA ALA A 118 3.86 10.71 8.61
C ALA A 118 4.69 10.98 7.36
N GLY A 119 4.26 10.46 6.22
CA GLY A 119 4.95 10.71 4.96
C GLY A 119 4.98 12.18 4.61
N LYS A 120 3.87 12.88 4.81
CA LYS A 120 3.83 14.34 4.59
C LYS A 120 4.77 15.07 5.55
N LEU A 121 4.77 14.67 6.81
CA LEU A 121 5.65 15.25 7.80
C LEU A 121 7.12 15.08 7.40
N LEU A 122 7.46 13.94 6.84
CA LEU A 122 8.81 13.64 6.40
C LEU A 122 9.17 14.19 5.02
N GLY A 123 8.23 14.86 4.35
CA GLY A 123 8.46 15.43 3.03
C GLY A 123 8.45 14.41 1.91
N LEU A 124 7.76 13.29 2.10
CA LEU A 124 7.72 12.21 1.12
C LEU A 124 6.49 12.33 0.22
N PRO A 125 6.57 11.84 -1.04
CA PRO A 125 5.47 11.95 -2.00
C PRO A 125 4.40 10.88 -1.79
N VAL A 126 3.75 10.91 -0.65
CA VAL A 126 2.73 9.94 -0.31
C VAL A 126 1.37 10.31 -0.92
N ARG A 127 0.61 9.30 -1.30
CA ARG A 127 -0.72 9.48 -1.88
C ARG A 127 -1.66 8.40 -1.39
N ALA A 128 -2.91 8.77 -1.21
CA ALA A 128 -3.92 7.78 -0.84
C ALA A 128 -4.20 6.84 -2.01
N GLY A 129 -4.08 5.56 -1.78
CA GLY A 129 -4.19 4.56 -2.84
C GLY A 129 -5.57 4.44 -3.45
N ILE A 130 -6.62 4.85 -2.74
CA ILE A 130 -7.97 4.79 -3.24
C ILE A 130 -8.36 6.04 -4.01
N ARG A 131 -7.74 7.15 -3.70
CA ARG A 131 -8.02 8.41 -4.35
C ARG A 131 -6.99 8.67 -5.39
N ILE A 132 -7.38 8.51 -6.60
CA ILE A 132 -6.54 8.98 -7.65
C ILE A 132 -7.01 10.35 -7.93
N ALA A 133 -6.14 11.23 -7.83
CA ALA A 133 -6.37 12.58 -8.26
C ALA A 133 -6.62 12.50 -9.74
N GLY A 134 -7.65 12.78 -10.08
CA GLY A 134 -7.94 12.73 -11.46
C GLY A 134 -8.41 13.34 -12.20
#